data_4de2a7fc8120c83d26a8d04fc12ad5a8
#
_entry.id   4de2a7fc8120c83d26a8d04fc12ad5a8
#
_cell.length_a   1.000
_cell.length_b   1.000
_cell.length_c   1.000
_cell.angle_alpha   90.00
_cell.angle_beta   90.00
_cell.angle_gamma   90.00
#
_symmetry.space_group_name_H-M   'P 1'
#
loop_
_entity.id
_entity.type
_entity.pdbx_description
1 polymer ?
#
loop_
_entity_poly.entity_id
_entity_poly.type
_entity_poly.pdbx_seq_one_letter_code
_entity_poly.pdbx_strand_id
1 'polypeptide(L)'
;MLELARRGIGRHCVALDPGGFWRGWETLWFHWTLAASIRLVRLLRPFHPGLSRHAVTRTLLLAQLSARPWVLPPQLVVKELQSLAATPVFDAMLCELARGPLQQGSAETPGRVTIGWGRQDHLLLPRQAARARVAFPSAQLHWFERCGHFPHWNQPVETARLILETVGKDVT
;
A
#
# COMPACT_ATOMS: atom_id res chain seq x y z
N MET A 1 6.22 8.13 -5.68
CA MET A 1 7.65 7.76 -5.53
C MET A 1 8.24 7.21 -6.83
N LEU A 2 7.69 6.14 -7.42
CA LEU A 2 8.21 5.57 -8.68
C LEU A 2 8.24 6.57 -9.83
N GLU A 3 7.25 7.45 -9.94
CA GLU A 3 7.25 8.51 -10.96
C GLU A 3 8.39 9.53 -10.77
N LEU A 4 8.75 9.84 -9.54
CA LEU A 4 9.93 10.69 -9.27
C LEU A 4 11.22 9.96 -9.67
N ALA A 5 11.36 8.69 -9.31
CA ALA A 5 12.51 7.88 -9.73
C ALA A 5 12.62 7.79 -11.25
N ARG A 6 11.49 7.61 -11.97
CA ARG A 6 11.44 7.61 -13.44
C ARG A 6 11.91 8.93 -14.05
N ARG A 7 11.58 10.05 -13.39
CA ARG A 7 12.02 11.40 -13.81
C ARG A 7 13.46 11.74 -13.40
N GLY A 8 14.18 10.81 -12.81
CA GLY A 8 15.55 11.07 -12.36
C GLY A 8 15.65 11.88 -11.07
N ILE A 9 14.56 11.97 -10.30
CA ILE A 9 14.52 12.73 -9.05
C ILE A 9 14.70 11.80 -7.86
N GLY A 10 15.70 12.09 -7.03
CA GLY A 10 16.03 11.30 -5.83
C GLY A 10 17.10 10.24 -6.07
N ARG A 11 17.80 9.86 -5.01
CA ARG A 11 18.89 8.86 -5.05
C ARG A 11 18.38 7.45 -4.87
N HIS A 12 17.39 7.27 -3.98
CA HIS A 12 16.85 5.97 -3.64
C HIS A 12 15.32 6.06 -3.53
N CYS A 13 14.66 4.99 -3.93
CA CYS A 13 13.21 4.89 -3.87
C CYS A 13 12.80 3.54 -3.28
N VAL A 14 12.00 3.57 -2.23
CA VAL A 14 11.27 2.40 -1.74
C VAL A 14 9.79 2.62 -1.99
N ALA A 15 9.19 1.75 -2.79
CA ALA A 15 7.76 1.76 -3.07
C ALA A 15 7.13 0.50 -2.47
N LEU A 16 6.22 0.69 -1.54
CA LEU A 16 5.49 -0.41 -0.87
C LEU A 16 4.10 -0.51 -1.50
N ASP A 17 3.81 -1.69 -2.05
CA ASP A 17 2.54 -2.00 -2.73
C ASP A 17 2.07 -0.85 -3.67
N PRO A 18 2.91 -0.45 -4.65
CA PRO A 18 2.62 0.72 -5.47
C PRO A 18 1.46 0.51 -6.44
N GLY A 19 0.56 1.49 -6.53
CA GLY A 19 -0.52 1.53 -7.51
C GLY A 19 -0.06 1.87 -8.92
N GLY A 20 -0.99 1.74 -9.89
CA GLY A 20 -0.76 2.12 -11.28
C GLY A 20 -0.35 0.98 -12.22
N PHE A 21 -0.27 -0.26 -11.72
CA PHE A 21 0.08 -1.46 -12.51
C PHE A 21 -1.12 -2.37 -12.78
N TRP A 22 -2.33 -1.88 -12.60
CA TRP A 22 -3.56 -2.61 -12.88
C TRP A 22 -3.83 -2.78 -14.37
N ARG A 23 -4.64 -3.80 -14.71
CA ARG A 23 -5.16 -4.05 -16.07
C ARG A 23 -6.63 -4.45 -16.02
N GLY A 24 -7.40 -3.96 -16.99
CA GLY A 24 -8.81 -4.31 -17.15
C GLY A 24 -9.62 -4.01 -15.88
N TRP A 25 -10.28 -5.02 -15.32
CA TRP A 25 -11.18 -4.89 -14.18
C TRP A 25 -10.49 -4.53 -12.84
N GLU A 26 -9.14 -4.65 -12.75
CA GLU A 26 -8.42 -4.39 -11.50
C GLU A 26 -8.54 -2.93 -11.03
N THR A 27 -8.67 -1.98 -11.97
CA THR A 27 -8.91 -0.57 -11.64
C THR A 27 -10.29 -0.37 -11.02
N LEU A 28 -11.32 -1.05 -11.57
CA LEU A 28 -12.67 -1.01 -11.01
C LEU A 28 -12.71 -1.68 -9.64
N TRP A 29 -12.03 -2.81 -9.48
CA TRP A 29 -11.86 -3.48 -8.19
C TRP A 29 -11.26 -2.53 -7.15
N PHE A 30 -10.11 -1.94 -7.44
CA PHE A 30 -9.44 -0.97 -6.59
C PHE A 30 -10.38 0.19 -6.20
N HIS A 31 -10.99 0.83 -7.20
CA HIS A 31 -11.86 1.98 -6.98
C HIS A 31 -13.07 1.64 -6.11
N TRP A 32 -13.86 0.65 -6.52
CA TRP A 32 -15.13 0.36 -5.86
C TRP A 32 -14.97 -0.27 -4.47
N THR A 33 -14.01 -1.17 -4.31
CA THR A 33 -13.78 -1.79 -3.01
C THR A 33 -13.26 -0.77 -2.00
N LEU A 34 -12.35 0.10 -2.40
CA LEU A 34 -11.82 1.13 -1.53
C LEU A 34 -12.87 2.23 -1.24
N ALA A 35 -13.68 2.63 -2.24
CA ALA A 35 -14.79 3.55 -2.05
C ALA A 35 -15.85 2.99 -1.07
N ALA A 36 -16.18 1.72 -1.16
CA ALA A 36 -17.08 1.06 -0.23
C ALA A 36 -16.49 0.99 1.19
N SER A 37 -15.21 0.63 1.29
CA SER A 37 -14.49 0.55 2.57
C SER A 37 -14.45 1.90 3.28
N ILE A 38 -14.12 2.99 2.59
CA ILE A 38 -14.06 4.33 3.23
C ILE A 38 -15.44 4.83 3.65
N ARG A 39 -16.50 4.55 2.87
CA ARG A 39 -17.88 4.89 3.25
C ARG A 39 -18.29 4.15 4.52
N LEU A 40 -17.97 2.85 4.60
CA LEU A 40 -18.24 2.05 5.80
C LEU A 40 -17.45 2.57 7.01
N VAL A 41 -16.17 2.88 6.83
CA VAL A 41 -15.33 3.45 7.89
C VAL A 41 -15.90 4.77 8.39
N ARG A 42 -16.32 5.68 7.50
CA ARG A 42 -16.96 6.96 7.87
C ARG A 42 -18.29 6.76 8.60
N LEU A 43 -19.14 5.85 8.13
CA LEU A 43 -20.41 5.51 8.76
C LEU A 43 -20.23 4.97 10.19
N LEU A 44 -19.21 4.13 10.37
CA LEU A 44 -18.93 3.48 11.65
C LEU A 44 -18.04 4.33 12.58
N ARG A 45 -17.72 5.58 12.22
CA ARG A 45 -16.81 6.46 12.97
C ARG A 45 -17.11 6.54 14.48
N PRO A 46 -18.38 6.69 14.94
CA PRO A 46 -18.68 6.75 16.38
C PRO A 46 -18.34 5.45 17.12
N PHE A 47 -18.30 4.33 16.42
CA PHE A 47 -18.13 2.98 16.98
C PHE A 47 -16.70 2.47 16.88
N HIS A 48 -15.75 3.19 16.24
CA HIS A 48 -14.37 2.74 16.06
C HIS A 48 -13.72 2.22 17.34
N PRO A 49 -13.82 2.90 18.52
CA PRO A 49 -13.19 2.40 19.74
C PRO A 49 -13.73 1.05 20.20
N GLY A 50 -15.05 0.83 20.08
CA GLY A 50 -15.68 -0.44 20.44
C GLY A 50 -15.35 -1.56 19.45
N LEU A 51 -15.50 -1.29 18.15
CA LEU A 51 -15.23 -2.24 17.08
C LEU A 51 -13.76 -2.70 17.06
N SER A 52 -12.84 -1.80 17.34
CA SER A 52 -11.40 -2.12 17.33
C SER A 52 -10.96 -3.03 18.48
N ARG A 53 -11.77 -3.21 19.54
CA ARG A 53 -11.45 -4.12 20.66
C ARG A 53 -11.54 -5.59 20.26
N HIS A 54 -12.41 -5.94 19.32
CA HIS A 54 -12.67 -7.34 18.96
C HIS A 54 -11.89 -7.75 17.69
N ALA A 55 -11.25 -8.91 17.72
CA ALA A 55 -10.47 -9.43 16.60
C ALA A 55 -11.31 -9.63 15.33
N VAL A 56 -12.55 -10.10 15.50
CA VAL A 56 -13.47 -10.33 14.38
C VAL A 56 -13.82 -9.03 13.64
N THR A 57 -14.17 -7.98 14.38
CA THR A 57 -14.52 -6.69 13.76
C THR A 57 -13.31 -6.01 13.13
N ARG A 58 -12.11 -6.12 13.72
CA ARG A 58 -10.86 -5.69 13.06
C ARG A 58 -10.65 -6.41 11.73
N THR A 59 -10.90 -7.72 11.72
CA THR A 59 -10.76 -8.53 10.50
C THR A 59 -11.72 -8.06 9.42
N LEU A 60 -12.99 -7.86 9.74
CA LEU A 60 -13.99 -7.40 8.77
C LEU A 60 -13.68 -6.00 8.21
N LEU A 61 -13.19 -5.09 9.06
CA LEU A 61 -12.89 -3.70 8.64
C LEU A 61 -11.59 -3.56 7.86
N LEU A 62 -10.59 -4.42 8.11
CA LEU A 62 -9.24 -4.25 7.60
C LEU A 62 -8.75 -5.43 6.73
N ALA A 63 -9.60 -6.40 6.41
CA ALA A 63 -9.23 -7.58 5.61
C ALA A 63 -8.65 -7.23 4.23
N GLN A 64 -9.03 -6.08 3.66
CA GLN A 64 -8.50 -5.60 2.40
C GLN A 64 -7.08 -5.02 2.53
N LEU A 65 -6.74 -4.49 3.70
CA LEU A 65 -5.51 -3.74 3.94
C LEU A 65 -4.44 -4.55 4.68
N SER A 66 -4.84 -5.54 5.46
CA SER A 66 -3.94 -6.35 6.29
C SER A 66 -4.21 -7.84 6.09
N ALA A 67 -3.16 -8.63 6.01
CA ALA A 67 -3.28 -10.09 5.98
C ALA A 67 -3.66 -10.68 7.34
N ARG A 68 -3.40 -9.96 8.43
CA ARG A 68 -3.65 -10.42 9.81
C ARG A 68 -4.24 -9.31 10.68
N PRO A 69 -5.44 -8.79 10.36
CA PRO A 69 -6.03 -7.67 11.10
C PRO A 69 -6.28 -7.97 12.58
N TRP A 70 -6.50 -9.26 12.92
CA TRP A 70 -6.78 -9.71 14.28
C TRP A 70 -5.62 -9.55 15.26
N VAL A 71 -4.37 -9.47 14.76
CA VAL A 71 -3.19 -9.26 15.62
C VAL A 71 -2.81 -7.79 15.80
N LEU A 72 -3.42 -6.89 15.01
CA LEU A 72 -3.11 -5.46 15.11
C LEU A 72 -3.57 -4.90 16.48
N PRO A 73 -2.75 -4.06 17.14
CA PRO A 73 -3.14 -3.41 18.37
C PRO A 73 -4.42 -2.58 18.21
N PRO A 74 -5.42 -2.72 19.09
CA PRO A 74 -6.66 -1.95 19.00
C PRO A 74 -6.46 -0.43 18.88
N GLN A 75 -5.48 0.11 19.60
CA GLN A 75 -5.15 1.55 19.59
C GLN A 75 -4.65 2.01 18.23
N LEU A 76 -3.81 1.20 17.56
CA LEU A 76 -3.37 1.45 16.20
C LEU A 76 -4.59 1.48 15.26
N VAL A 77 -5.45 0.48 15.36
CA VAL A 77 -6.63 0.36 14.48
C VAL A 77 -7.57 1.55 14.66
N VAL A 78 -7.85 1.99 15.91
CA VAL A 78 -8.66 3.19 16.16
C VAL A 78 -8.05 4.41 15.48
N LYS A 79 -6.75 4.64 15.69
CA LYS A 79 -6.03 5.78 15.12
C LYS A 79 -6.11 5.80 13.58
N GLU A 80 -5.86 4.66 12.95
CA GLU A 80 -5.88 4.53 11.49
C GLU A 80 -7.29 4.70 10.91
N LEU A 81 -8.31 4.08 11.51
CA LEU A 81 -9.70 4.26 11.08
C LEU A 81 -10.17 5.71 11.24
N GLN A 82 -9.79 6.38 12.32
CA GLN A 82 -10.10 7.80 12.53
C GLN A 82 -9.40 8.69 11.51
N SER A 83 -8.12 8.44 11.23
CA SER A 83 -7.35 9.15 10.22
C SER A 83 -7.97 9.01 8.83
N LEU A 84 -8.29 7.78 8.41
CA LEU A 84 -8.94 7.50 7.14
C LEU A 84 -10.31 8.19 7.05
N ALA A 85 -11.14 8.11 8.10
CA ALA A 85 -12.45 8.75 8.13
C ALA A 85 -12.37 10.28 8.03
N ALA A 86 -11.34 10.89 8.62
CA ALA A 86 -11.15 12.32 8.69
C ALA A 86 -10.49 12.94 7.45
N THR A 87 -9.94 12.13 6.55
CA THR A 87 -9.22 12.62 5.36
C THR A 87 -10.21 13.24 4.35
N PRO A 88 -10.20 14.57 4.16
CA PRO A 88 -11.22 15.26 3.35
C PRO A 88 -11.03 15.05 1.85
N VAL A 89 -9.79 14.86 1.41
CA VAL A 89 -9.43 14.71 0.00
C VAL A 89 -9.44 13.26 -0.50
N PHE A 90 -9.86 12.32 0.35
CA PHE A 90 -9.77 10.89 0.04
C PHE A 90 -10.51 10.51 -1.25
N ASP A 91 -11.75 10.97 -1.40
CA ASP A 91 -12.58 10.62 -2.56
C ASP A 91 -12.00 11.21 -3.86
N ALA A 92 -11.50 12.46 -3.81
CA ALA A 92 -10.84 13.10 -4.94
C ALA A 92 -9.56 12.34 -5.34
N MET A 93 -8.70 12.02 -4.36
CA MET A 93 -7.47 11.24 -4.61
C MET A 93 -7.77 9.84 -5.16
N LEU A 94 -8.81 9.16 -4.66
CA LEU A 94 -9.23 7.87 -5.17
C LEU A 94 -9.68 7.94 -6.63
N CYS A 95 -10.45 8.97 -6.99
CA CYS A 95 -10.85 9.20 -8.38
C CYS A 95 -9.66 9.48 -9.28
N GLU A 96 -8.73 10.33 -8.87
CA GLU A 96 -7.52 10.65 -9.62
C GLU A 96 -6.63 9.42 -9.81
N LEU A 97 -6.44 8.61 -8.76
CA LEU A 97 -5.67 7.38 -8.85
C LEU A 97 -6.31 6.36 -9.80
N ALA A 98 -7.64 6.22 -9.76
CA ALA A 98 -8.35 5.23 -10.59
C ALA A 98 -8.49 5.66 -12.05
N ARG A 99 -8.59 6.96 -12.33
CA ARG A 99 -8.78 7.52 -13.69
C ARG A 99 -7.50 8.08 -14.29
N GLY A 100 -6.48 8.28 -13.47
CA GLY A 100 -5.20 8.81 -13.89
C GLY A 100 -4.41 7.85 -14.79
N PRO A 101 -3.30 8.33 -15.35
CA PRO A 101 -2.45 7.50 -16.19
C PRO A 101 -1.86 6.33 -15.39
N LEU A 102 -1.65 5.21 -16.08
CA LEU A 102 -0.91 4.08 -15.51
C LEU A 102 0.52 4.52 -15.17
N GLN A 103 1.11 3.87 -14.16
CA GLN A 103 2.51 4.09 -13.83
C GLN A 103 3.39 3.69 -15.02
N GLN A 104 4.09 4.66 -15.58
CA GLN A 104 5.08 4.41 -16.62
C GLN A 104 6.37 3.90 -16.00
N GLY A 105 7.04 3.01 -16.73
CA GLY A 105 8.31 2.45 -16.31
C GLY A 105 9.52 3.28 -16.74
N SER A 106 10.70 2.84 -16.27
CA SER A 106 12.02 3.29 -16.73
C SER A 106 12.98 2.11 -16.70
N ALA A 107 13.72 1.92 -17.78
CA ALA A 107 14.74 0.87 -17.84
C ALA A 107 15.89 1.17 -16.86
N GLU A 108 16.20 2.45 -16.67
CA GLU A 108 17.24 2.92 -15.78
C GLU A 108 16.68 3.99 -14.84
N THR A 109 17.20 4.01 -13.63
CA THR A 109 16.93 5.03 -12.63
C THR A 109 18.25 5.51 -12.02
N PRO A 110 18.38 6.80 -11.66
CA PRO A 110 19.65 7.34 -11.17
C PRO A 110 20.08 6.76 -9.81
N GLY A 111 19.17 6.08 -9.13
CA GLY A 111 19.44 5.46 -7.85
C GLY A 111 18.76 4.11 -7.72
N ARG A 112 18.97 3.48 -6.57
CA ARG A 112 18.38 2.18 -6.28
C ARG A 112 16.87 2.31 -6.09
N VAL A 113 16.12 1.46 -6.79
CA VAL A 113 14.66 1.31 -6.61
C VAL A 113 14.38 -0.04 -6.00
N THR A 114 13.67 -0.06 -4.89
CA THR A 114 13.16 -1.28 -4.26
C THR A 114 11.64 -1.23 -4.24
N ILE A 115 11.00 -2.26 -4.77
CA ILE A 115 9.56 -2.43 -4.79
C ILE A 115 9.22 -3.56 -3.80
N GLY A 116 8.57 -3.23 -2.70
CA GLY A 116 8.05 -4.21 -1.76
C GLY A 116 6.60 -4.54 -2.06
N TRP A 117 6.20 -5.82 -1.99
CA TRP A 117 4.83 -6.24 -2.23
C TRP A 117 4.35 -7.29 -1.25
N GLY A 118 3.15 -7.08 -0.70
CA GLY A 118 2.49 -8.06 0.17
C GLY A 118 1.94 -9.25 -0.64
N ARG A 119 2.30 -10.48 -0.24
CA ARG A 119 1.80 -11.72 -0.88
C ARG A 119 0.28 -11.87 -0.80
N GLN A 120 -0.33 -11.25 0.21
CA GLN A 120 -1.77 -11.33 0.48
C GLN A 120 -2.42 -9.94 0.38
N ASP A 121 -1.92 -9.11 -0.55
CA ASP A 121 -2.55 -7.82 -0.84
C ASP A 121 -3.85 -8.06 -1.61
N HIS A 122 -4.98 -7.70 -0.99
CA HIS A 122 -6.31 -7.81 -1.56
C HIS A 122 -6.78 -6.50 -2.21
N LEU A 123 -6.05 -5.42 -2.03
CA LEU A 123 -6.33 -4.13 -2.67
C LEU A 123 -5.60 -4.00 -4.00
N LEU A 124 -4.27 -4.11 -3.98
CA LEU A 124 -3.40 -4.13 -5.17
C LEU A 124 -2.85 -5.55 -5.36
N LEU A 125 -3.50 -6.30 -6.22
CA LEU A 125 -3.31 -7.74 -6.33
C LEU A 125 -1.84 -8.11 -6.62
N PRO A 126 -1.27 -9.15 -5.99
CA PRO A 126 0.14 -9.53 -6.11
C PRO A 126 0.63 -9.75 -7.55
N ARG A 127 -0.25 -10.15 -8.48
CA ARG A 127 0.07 -10.26 -9.92
C ARG A 127 0.50 -8.93 -10.56
N GLN A 128 0.19 -7.79 -9.94
CA GLN A 128 0.62 -6.46 -10.40
C GLN A 128 2.12 -6.25 -10.17
N ALA A 129 2.73 -6.92 -9.17
CA ALA A 129 4.16 -6.87 -8.92
C ALA A 129 5.01 -7.34 -10.11
N ALA A 130 4.53 -8.35 -10.86
CA ALA A 130 5.21 -8.79 -12.08
C ALA A 130 5.25 -7.69 -13.14
N ARG A 131 4.17 -6.91 -13.27
CA ARG A 131 4.11 -5.77 -14.20
C ARG A 131 4.98 -4.60 -13.72
N ALA A 132 5.01 -4.35 -12.42
CA ALA A 132 5.91 -3.37 -11.83
C ALA A 132 7.39 -3.71 -12.11
N ARG A 133 7.77 -4.98 -11.99
CA ARG A 133 9.11 -5.46 -12.32
C ARG A 133 9.44 -5.32 -13.81
N VAL A 134 8.49 -5.55 -14.71
CA VAL A 134 8.68 -5.32 -16.15
C VAL A 134 8.84 -3.83 -16.45
N ALA A 135 8.08 -2.96 -15.77
CA ALA A 135 8.17 -1.51 -15.93
C ALA A 135 9.49 -0.92 -15.38
N PHE A 136 10.02 -1.52 -14.30
CA PHE A 136 11.29 -1.11 -13.66
C PHE A 136 12.24 -2.32 -13.57
N PRO A 137 12.88 -2.74 -14.67
CA PRO A 137 13.68 -3.97 -14.70
C PRO A 137 14.92 -3.92 -13.80
N SER A 138 15.47 -2.73 -13.53
CA SER A 138 16.59 -2.52 -12.61
C SER A 138 16.15 -2.52 -11.12
N ALA A 139 14.84 -2.47 -10.83
CA ALA A 139 14.36 -2.45 -9.46
C ALA A 139 14.47 -3.82 -8.78
N GLN A 140 14.83 -3.80 -7.50
CA GLN A 140 14.75 -4.98 -6.65
C GLN A 140 13.31 -5.20 -6.22
N LEU A 141 12.75 -6.39 -6.51
CA LEU A 141 11.44 -6.80 -6.01
C LEU A 141 11.60 -7.59 -4.71
N HIS A 142 10.98 -7.11 -3.64
CA HIS A 142 10.92 -7.78 -2.34
C HIS A 142 9.49 -8.22 -2.03
N TRP A 143 9.32 -9.47 -1.60
CA TRP A 143 8.03 -10.02 -1.21
C TRP A 143 7.92 -10.11 0.30
N PHE A 144 6.86 -9.49 0.85
CA PHE A 144 6.49 -9.64 2.24
C PHE A 144 5.54 -10.83 2.42
N GLU A 145 6.01 -11.85 3.11
CA GLU A 145 5.17 -13.02 3.43
C GLU A 145 4.14 -12.67 4.52
N ARG A 146 2.94 -13.27 4.43
CA ARG A 146 1.83 -13.01 5.38
C ARG A 146 1.53 -11.52 5.57
N CYS A 147 1.56 -10.78 4.48
CA CYS A 147 1.42 -9.33 4.44
C CYS A 147 0.36 -8.93 3.42
N GLY A 148 -0.51 -8.00 3.83
CA GLY A 148 -1.47 -7.31 2.97
C GLY A 148 -0.90 -6.04 2.36
N HIS A 149 -1.77 -5.06 2.12
CA HIS A 149 -1.42 -3.79 1.47
C HIS A 149 -0.50 -2.88 2.30
N PHE A 150 -0.46 -3.05 3.63
CA PHE A 150 0.38 -2.23 4.49
C PHE A 150 1.48 -3.05 5.17
N PRO A 151 2.66 -3.18 4.54
CA PRO A 151 3.80 -3.91 5.11
C PRO A 151 4.20 -3.41 6.49
N HIS A 152 4.16 -2.10 6.72
CA HIS A 152 4.48 -1.51 8.02
C HIS A 152 3.49 -1.90 9.15
N TRP A 153 2.30 -2.40 8.84
CA TRP A 153 1.39 -2.97 9.83
C TRP A 153 1.66 -4.45 10.09
N ASN A 154 1.93 -5.20 9.02
CA ASN A 154 2.06 -6.66 9.10
C ASN A 154 3.49 -7.13 9.42
N GLN A 155 4.48 -6.41 8.90
CA GLN A 155 5.91 -6.74 8.98
C GLN A 155 6.75 -5.48 9.27
N PRO A 156 6.53 -4.76 10.40
CA PRO A 156 7.15 -3.46 10.65
C PRO A 156 8.68 -3.51 10.69
N VAL A 157 9.25 -4.55 11.31
CA VAL A 157 10.71 -4.72 11.42
C VAL A 157 11.34 -4.99 10.05
N GLU A 158 10.73 -5.87 9.26
CA GLU A 158 11.20 -6.19 7.92
C GLU A 158 11.06 -4.99 6.98
N THR A 159 9.96 -4.25 7.10
CA THR A 159 9.75 -3.00 6.34
C THR A 159 10.81 -1.97 6.66
N ALA A 160 11.10 -1.74 7.93
CA ALA A 160 12.14 -0.80 8.35
C ALA A 160 13.53 -1.24 7.86
N ARG A 161 13.85 -2.53 7.95
CA ARG A 161 15.10 -3.09 7.43
C ARG A 161 15.23 -2.86 5.93
N LEU A 162 14.20 -3.17 5.15
CA LEU A 162 14.19 -2.97 3.70
C LEU A 162 14.46 -1.51 3.32
N ILE A 163 13.82 -0.57 4.03
CA ILE A 163 14.04 0.86 3.81
C ILE A 163 15.50 1.23 4.11
N LEU A 164 16.02 0.83 5.28
CA LEU A 164 17.39 1.15 5.69
C LEU A 164 18.44 0.51 4.76
N GLU A 165 18.23 -0.74 4.34
CA GLU A 165 19.12 -1.40 3.37
C GLU A 165 19.10 -0.73 2.00
N THR A 166 17.96 -0.20 1.58
CA THR A 166 17.86 0.51 0.30
C THR A 166 18.62 1.83 0.34
N VAL A 167 18.53 2.59 1.45
CA VAL A 167 19.15 3.91 1.58
C VAL A 167 20.55 3.88 2.18
N GLY A 168 20.86 2.89 3.00
CA GLY A 168 22.08 2.84 3.82
C GLY A 168 23.32 2.30 3.09
N LYS A 169 23.18 1.73 1.90
CA LYS A 169 24.33 1.15 1.17
C LYS A 169 25.25 2.15 0.48
N ASP A 170 24.94 3.44 0.54
CA ASP A 170 25.76 4.51 -0.05
C ASP A 170 26.40 5.44 1.02
N VAL A 171 26.41 5.02 2.29
CA VAL A 171 27.03 5.76 3.41
C VAL A 171 28.43 5.19 3.73
N THR A 172 29.11 4.66 2.72
CA THR A 172 30.54 4.29 2.82
C THR A 172 31.38 5.09 1.83
#